data_ed863511a6dde9d03e6813b00e201bbd
#
_entry.id   ed863511a6dde9d03e6813b00e201bbd
#
_cell.length_a   1.000
_cell.length_b   1.000
_cell.length_c   1.000
_cell.angle_alpha   90.00
_cell.angle_beta   90.00
_cell.angle_gamma   90.00
#
_symmetry.space_group_name_H-M   'P 1'
#
loop_
_entity.id
_entity.type
_entity.pdbx_description
1 polymer ?
#
loop_
_entity_poly.entity_id
_entity_poly.type
_entity_poly.pdbx_seq_one_letter_code
_entity_poly.pdbx_strand_id
1 'polypeptide(L)'
;MRILAIDVGTGTQDMMIYDDEKELENSIKLVLPSPHLFISQQISEIENDLYFKGEIMGGGKIKRSLQQHMEKGYNVVMEETPAKTIRDKISQVEALGIEIASSEKEYRDYTKITLGDINITKLSEFLLGYDLEFDFDEIAIAVQDHGYNENMGDRDFRFEKFREKLKEPIRPEEFSFKGNVPDYYTRMKAVERCIKNEGIDKTPLLMDTKFASIAGMCYDETASKLNSFIAIDIGNGHTTAASIENGKIQAIFEHHTSSLTPESLENYLKRLADGVITNEEVYNDHGHGAHVINPISKIEKVIVSGPKRELIEKTNLDWHHACPGGDVMMTGTIGLIKTFEELYV
;
A
#
# COMPACT_ATOMS: atom_id res chain seq x y z
N MET A 1 2.65 21.44 -13.93
CA MET A 1 3.39 20.30 -13.30
C MET A 1 2.57 19.03 -13.46
N ARG A 2 3.20 17.97 -13.95
CA ARG A 2 2.56 16.65 -14.09
C ARG A 2 3.10 15.68 -13.05
N ILE A 3 2.23 14.95 -12.36
CA ILE A 3 2.59 13.96 -11.35
C ILE A 3 2.05 12.60 -11.75
N LEU A 4 2.92 11.59 -11.86
CA LEU A 4 2.52 10.20 -11.96
C LEU A 4 2.32 9.66 -10.53
N ALA A 5 1.08 9.44 -10.12
CA ALA A 5 0.73 8.84 -8.84
C ALA A 5 0.29 7.39 -9.02
N ILE A 6 0.85 6.48 -8.22
CA ILE A 6 0.56 5.04 -8.28
C ILE A 6 0.32 4.50 -6.86
N ASP A 7 -0.86 3.95 -6.60
CA ASP A 7 -1.16 3.24 -5.34
C ASP A 7 -1.28 1.73 -5.59
N VAL A 8 -0.38 0.95 -5.00
CA VAL A 8 -0.31 -0.51 -5.17
C VAL A 8 -0.97 -1.20 -3.99
N GLY A 9 -2.25 -1.49 -4.15
CA GLY A 9 -3.05 -2.26 -3.21
C GLY A 9 -2.96 -3.78 -3.41
N THR A 10 -3.61 -4.55 -2.53
CA THR A 10 -3.68 -6.01 -2.66
C THR A 10 -4.57 -6.47 -3.83
N GLY A 11 -5.60 -5.71 -4.18
CA GLY A 11 -6.54 -6.05 -5.25
C GLY A 11 -6.22 -5.38 -6.57
N THR A 12 -5.90 -4.11 -6.52
CA THR A 12 -5.68 -3.23 -7.67
C THR A 12 -4.38 -2.45 -7.54
N GLN A 13 -3.94 -1.94 -8.68
CA GLN A 13 -2.95 -0.90 -8.81
C GLN A 13 -3.67 0.29 -9.45
N ASP A 14 -3.85 1.35 -8.68
CA ASP A 14 -4.59 2.53 -9.09
C ASP A 14 -3.60 3.61 -9.50
N MET A 15 -3.75 4.18 -10.69
CA MET A 15 -2.80 5.11 -11.28
C MET A 15 -3.51 6.38 -11.75
N MET A 16 -2.85 7.52 -11.54
CA MET A 16 -3.29 8.80 -12.07
C MET A 16 -2.09 9.57 -12.64
N ILE A 17 -2.25 10.10 -13.85
CA ILE A 17 -1.36 11.12 -14.38
C ILE A 17 -2.09 12.45 -14.22
N TYR A 18 -1.73 13.14 -13.15
CA TYR A 18 -2.27 14.44 -12.79
C TYR A 18 -1.53 15.54 -13.56
N ASP A 19 -2.27 16.56 -13.96
CA ASP A 19 -1.76 17.74 -14.66
C ASP A 19 -2.44 18.97 -14.01
N ASP A 20 -1.64 19.83 -13.38
CA ASP A 20 -2.15 21.01 -12.66
C ASP A 20 -2.75 22.09 -13.58
N GLU A 21 -2.59 21.95 -14.90
CA GLU A 21 -3.23 22.80 -15.90
C GLU A 21 -4.65 22.33 -16.25
N LYS A 22 -5.11 21.19 -15.71
CA LYS A 22 -6.42 20.57 -15.97
C LYS A 22 -7.21 20.37 -14.70
N GLU A 23 -8.55 20.30 -14.85
CA GLU A 23 -9.39 19.85 -13.77
C GLU A 23 -9.01 18.40 -13.37
N LEU A 24 -9.01 18.12 -12.07
CA LEU A 24 -8.60 16.83 -11.51
C LEU A 24 -9.34 15.63 -12.13
N GLU A 25 -10.65 15.83 -12.42
CA GLU A 25 -11.51 14.83 -13.04
C GLU A 25 -11.07 14.46 -14.47
N ASN A 26 -10.37 15.36 -15.16
CA ASN A 26 -9.88 15.18 -16.53
C ASN A 26 -8.47 14.53 -16.58
N SER A 27 -7.91 14.17 -15.44
CA SER A 27 -6.65 13.43 -15.37
C SER A 27 -6.79 12.03 -15.99
N ILE A 28 -5.71 11.48 -16.52
CA ILE A 28 -5.67 10.09 -16.97
C ILE A 28 -5.71 9.19 -15.73
N LYS A 29 -6.72 8.31 -15.66
CA LYS A 29 -6.94 7.39 -14.54
C LYS A 29 -6.96 5.95 -15.06
N LEU A 30 -6.23 5.07 -14.41
CA LEU A 30 -6.17 3.63 -14.71
C LEU A 30 -6.35 2.83 -13.42
N VAL A 31 -7.19 1.81 -13.49
CA VAL A 31 -7.34 0.80 -12.45
C VAL A 31 -6.98 -0.54 -13.05
N LEU A 32 -5.86 -1.11 -12.63
CA LEU A 32 -5.35 -2.39 -13.10
C LEU A 32 -5.35 -3.41 -11.96
N PRO A 33 -5.39 -4.73 -12.25
CA PRO A 33 -5.11 -5.72 -11.22
C PRO A 33 -3.75 -5.49 -10.57
N SER A 34 -3.61 -5.81 -9.28
CA SER A 34 -2.33 -5.69 -8.56
C SER A 34 -1.22 -6.51 -9.23
N PRO A 35 0.03 -6.05 -9.25
CA PRO A 35 1.15 -6.73 -9.93
C PRO A 35 1.31 -8.20 -9.56
N HIS A 36 1.14 -8.56 -8.28
CA HIS A 36 1.24 -9.95 -7.85
C HIS A 36 0.17 -10.87 -8.47
N LEU A 37 -0.97 -10.34 -8.94
CA LEU A 37 -2.00 -11.12 -9.62
C LEU A 37 -1.55 -11.52 -11.02
N PHE A 38 -0.93 -10.59 -11.77
CA PHE A 38 -0.33 -10.89 -13.07
C PHE A 38 0.79 -11.93 -12.96
N ILE A 39 1.70 -11.76 -11.99
CA ILE A 39 2.77 -12.72 -11.73
C ILE A 39 2.20 -14.09 -11.38
N SER A 40 1.19 -14.15 -10.52
CA SER A 40 0.54 -15.41 -10.12
C SER A 40 -0.14 -16.10 -11.30
N GLN A 41 -0.79 -15.35 -12.19
CA GLN A 41 -1.36 -15.89 -13.42
C GLN A 41 -0.25 -16.40 -14.35
N GLN A 42 0.78 -15.63 -14.60
CA GLN A 42 1.92 -16.01 -15.44
C GLN A 42 2.55 -17.32 -14.94
N ILE A 43 2.80 -17.46 -13.62
CA ILE A 43 3.31 -18.71 -13.03
C ILE A 43 2.38 -19.89 -13.33
N SER A 44 1.07 -19.71 -13.28
CA SER A 44 0.10 -20.80 -13.49
C SER A 44 0.06 -21.33 -14.94
N GLU A 45 0.42 -20.49 -15.90
CA GLU A 45 0.38 -20.77 -17.35
C GLU A 45 1.70 -21.35 -17.88
N ILE A 46 2.83 -21.21 -17.15
CA ILE A 46 4.14 -21.70 -17.55
C ILE A 46 4.28 -23.20 -17.22
N GLU A 47 4.73 -23.98 -18.20
CA GLU A 47 5.05 -25.40 -18.09
C GLU A 47 6.55 -25.61 -18.27
N ASN A 48 7.36 -24.95 -17.42
CA ASN A 48 8.83 -25.01 -17.41
C ASN A 48 9.34 -24.61 -16.02
N ASP A 49 10.57 -24.94 -15.70
CA ASP A 49 11.28 -24.45 -14.53
C ASP A 49 11.35 -22.91 -14.53
N LEU A 50 11.26 -22.31 -13.35
CA LEU A 50 11.17 -20.85 -13.19
C LEU A 50 12.41 -20.26 -12.51
N TYR A 51 12.89 -19.16 -13.05
CA TYR A 51 13.94 -18.34 -12.45
C TYR A 51 13.43 -16.93 -12.20
N PHE A 52 13.49 -16.47 -10.94
CA PHE A 52 13.03 -15.15 -10.52
C PHE A 52 14.18 -14.21 -10.24
N LYS A 53 14.10 -13.03 -10.82
CA LYS A 53 15.01 -11.90 -10.58
C LYS A 53 14.23 -10.62 -10.32
N GLY A 54 14.94 -9.55 -10.00
CA GLY A 54 14.35 -8.22 -9.78
C GLY A 54 14.30 -7.84 -8.31
N GLU A 55 13.21 -7.19 -7.91
CA GLU A 55 13.10 -6.53 -6.61
C GLU A 55 12.04 -7.16 -5.70
N ILE A 56 12.06 -6.78 -4.42
CA ILE A 56 10.99 -7.10 -3.46
C ILE A 56 9.70 -6.44 -3.92
N MET A 57 8.58 -7.17 -3.84
CA MET A 57 7.26 -6.67 -4.16
C MET A 57 6.20 -7.22 -3.20
N GLY A 58 4.96 -6.78 -3.33
CA GLY A 58 3.83 -7.36 -2.62
C GLY A 58 3.64 -8.84 -2.95
N GLY A 59 3.82 -9.72 -1.96
CA GLY A 59 3.81 -11.17 -2.18
C GLY A 59 2.44 -11.75 -2.56
N GLY A 60 1.36 -11.24 -2.00
CA GLY A 60 -0.02 -11.62 -2.32
C GLY A 60 -0.23 -13.12 -2.55
N LYS A 61 -0.62 -13.49 -3.77
CA LYS A 61 -0.86 -14.88 -4.18
C LYS A 61 0.39 -15.62 -4.69
N ILE A 62 1.53 -14.94 -4.87
CA ILE A 62 2.72 -15.52 -5.52
C ILE A 62 3.16 -16.81 -4.81
N LYS A 63 3.29 -16.78 -3.48
CA LYS A 63 3.71 -17.98 -2.71
C LYS A 63 2.85 -19.20 -3.04
N ARG A 64 1.53 -19.05 -3.08
CA ARG A 64 0.61 -20.15 -3.39
C ARG A 64 0.80 -20.67 -4.82
N SER A 65 0.96 -19.75 -5.79
CA SER A 65 1.20 -20.12 -7.19
C SER A 65 2.51 -20.86 -7.36
N LEU A 66 3.58 -20.47 -6.64
CA LEU A 66 4.87 -21.20 -6.64
C LEU A 66 4.72 -22.59 -6.07
N GLN A 67 4.02 -22.77 -4.95
CA GLN A 67 3.76 -24.08 -4.38
C GLN A 67 3.03 -25.00 -5.36
N GLN A 68 1.96 -24.50 -5.99
CA GLN A 68 1.21 -25.25 -7.02
C GLN A 68 2.08 -25.59 -8.24
N HIS A 69 3.00 -24.71 -8.62
CA HIS A 69 3.93 -24.92 -9.72
C HIS A 69 4.93 -26.05 -9.39
N MET A 70 5.51 -26.04 -8.19
CA MET A 70 6.40 -27.09 -7.71
C MET A 70 5.67 -28.45 -7.53
N GLU A 71 4.40 -28.45 -7.13
CA GLU A 71 3.56 -29.66 -7.06
C GLU A 71 3.36 -30.33 -8.44
N LYS A 72 3.46 -29.57 -9.54
CA LYS A 72 3.45 -30.09 -10.91
C LYS A 72 4.80 -30.73 -11.32
N GLY A 73 5.85 -30.63 -10.49
CA GLY A 73 7.18 -31.21 -10.70
C GLY A 73 8.20 -30.23 -11.29
N TYR A 74 7.92 -28.96 -11.40
CA TYR A 74 8.84 -27.93 -11.89
C TYR A 74 9.69 -27.35 -10.76
N ASN A 75 10.92 -26.96 -11.07
CA ASN A 75 11.82 -26.30 -10.13
C ASN A 75 11.58 -24.79 -10.10
N VAL A 76 11.81 -24.20 -8.91
CA VAL A 76 11.76 -22.77 -8.70
C VAL A 76 13.07 -22.29 -8.11
N VAL A 77 13.69 -21.33 -8.81
CA VAL A 77 14.95 -20.70 -8.42
C VAL A 77 14.73 -19.19 -8.31
N MET A 78 15.25 -18.58 -7.27
CA MET A 78 15.13 -17.13 -7.05
C MET A 78 16.48 -16.50 -6.71
N GLU A 79 16.73 -15.29 -7.17
CA GLU A 79 17.78 -14.45 -6.59
C GLU A 79 17.38 -14.06 -5.16
N GLU A 80 18.36 -13.72 -4.31
CA GLU A 80 18.13 -13.41 -2.90
C GLU A 80 17.15 -12.24 -2.70
N THR A 81 17.25 -11.18 -3.52
CA THR A 81 16.40 -9.98 -3.38
C THR A 81 14.92 -10.31 -3.64
N PRO A 82 14.51 -10.85 -4.79
CA PRO A 82 13.11 -11.19 -5.04
C PRO A 82 12.59 -12.32 -4.13
N ALA A 83 13.45 -13.20 -3.61
CA ALA A 83 13.06 -14.24 -2.65
C ALA A 83 12.44 -13.67 -1.37
N LYS A 84 12.85 -12.46 -0.96
CA LYS A 84 12.28 -11.74 0.19
C LYS A 84 10.81 -11.32 -0.02
N THR A 85 10.30 -11.37 -1.23
CA THR A 85 8.85 -11.27 -1.51
C THR A 85 8.06 -12.43 -0.88
N ILE A 86 8.66 -13.60 -0.75
CA ILE A 86 8.01 -14.82 -0.23
C ILE A 86 8.13 -14.89 1.29
N ARG A 87 9.33 -14.61 1.83
CA ARG A 87 9.65 -14.52 3.26
C ARG A 87 10.89 -13.66 3.45
N ASP A 88 10.90 -12.86 4.50
CA ASP A 88 12.05 -11.99 4.82
C ASP A 88 13.33 -12.77 5.12
N LYS A 89 13.18 -13.94 5.77
CA LYS A 89 14.32 -14.84 6.07
C LYS A 89 14.52 -15.84 4.94
N ILE A 90 15.68 -15.80 4.29
CA ILE A 90 16.03 -16.70 3.16
C ILE A 90 15.91 -18.17 3.53
N SER A 91 16.35 -18.57 4.75
CA SER A 91 16.19 -19.96 5.21
C SER A 91 14.73 -20.45 5.22
N GLN A 92 13.76 -19.54 5.39
CA GLN A 92 12.35 -19.89 5.30
C GLN A 92 11.88 -20.06 3.85
N VAL A 93 12.51 -19.37 2.90
CA VAL A 93 12.26 -19.54 1.46
C VAL A 93 12.80 -20.90 1.01
N GLU A 94 14.05 -21.21 1.38
CA GLU A 94 14.68 -22.52 1.10
C GLU A 94 13.88 -23.70 1.70
N ALA A 95 13.33 -23.52 2.91
CA ALA A 95 12.46 -24.53 3.55
C ALA A 95 11.15 -24.80 2.78
N LEU A 96 10.75 -23.93 1.83
CA LEU A 96 9.63 -24.18 0.92
C LEU A 96 10.02 -25.00 -0.32
N GLY A 97 11.30 -25.35 -0.48
CA GLY A 97 11.83 -26.05 -1.65
C GLY A 97 12.25 -25.12 -2.80
N ILE A 98 12.39 -23.83 -2.53
CA ILE A 98 12.86 -22.84 -3.51
C ILE A 98 14.38 -22.71 -3.38
N GLU A 99 15.08 -22.86 -4.49
CA GLU A 99 16.52 -22.71 -4.56
C GLU A 99 16.91 -21.22 -4.64
N ILE A 100 17.97 -20.84 -3.91
CA ILE A 100 18.50 -19.46 -3.98
C ILE A 100 19.77 -19.45 -4.82
N ALA A 101 19.74 -18.67 -5.91
CA ALA A 101 20.85 -18.56 -6.85
C ALA A 101 21.52 -17.18 -6.77
N SER A 102 22.83 -17.18 -7.02
CA SER A 102 23.64 -15.97 -7.10
C SER A 102 23.77 -15.43 -8.52
N SER A 103 23.38 -16.21 -9.55
CA SER A 103 23.57 -15.86 -10.96
C SER A 103 22.57 -16.56 -11.86
N GLU A 104 22.02 -15.83 -12.83
CA GLU A 104 21.16 -16.34 -13.91
C GLU A 104 21.87 -17.29 -14.89
N LYS A 105 23.20 -17.29 -14.93
CA LYS A 105 23.99 -18.00 -15.97
C LYS A 105 23.82 -19.50 -15.97
N GLU A 106 23.54 -20.09 -14.82
CA GLU A 106 23.38 -21.54 -14.63
C GLU A 106 21.97 -22.02 -15.00
N TYR A 107 21.00 -21.11 -15.15
CA TYR A 107 19.58 -21.41 -15.35
C TYR A 107 19.06 -20.93 -16.70
N ARG A 108 19.85 -21.15 -17.78
CA ARG A 108 19.57 -20.62 -19.14
C ARG A 108 18.25 -21.12 -19.71
N ASP A 109 17.89 -22.37 -19.42
CA ASP A 109 16.69 -23.02 -19.94
C ASP A 109 15.44 -22.74 -19.09
N TYR A 110 15.58 -22.05 -17.95
CA TYR A 110 14.46 -21.65 -17.09
C TYR A 110 13.74 -20.45 -17.67
N THR A 111 12.42 -20.43 -17.50
CA THR A 111 11.63 -19.23 -17.83
C THR A 111 11.87 -18.14 -16.82
N LYS A 112 12.25 -16.96 -17.30
CA LYS A 112 12.62 -15.82 -16.46
C LYS A 112 11.40 -14.97 -16.11
N ILE A 113 11.22 -14.70 -14.83
CA ILE A 113 10.20 -13.79 -14.32
C ILE A 113 10.90 -12.69 -13.52
N THR A 114 10.60 -11.42 -13.83
CA THR A 114 11.10 -10.27 -13.08
C THR A 114 10.04 -9.81 -12.10
N LEU A 115 10.39 -9.76 -10.81
CA LEU A 115 9.54 -9.25 -9.75
C LEU A 115 9.76 -7.74 -9.55
N GLY A 116 8.69 -7.03 -9.19
CA GLY A 116 8.67 -5.62 -8.85
C GLY A 116 7.25 -5.11 -8.78
N ASP A 117 6.99 -4.16 -7.89
CA ASP A 117 5.67 -3.54 -7.77
C ASP A 117 5.38 -2.56 -8.92
N ILE A 118 6.41 -2.01 -9.53
CA ILE A 118 6.32 -0.94 -10.54
C ILE A 118 7.03 -1.38 -11.80
N ASN A 119 6.41 -1.06 -12.93
CA ASN A 119 7.01 -1.19 -14.27
C ASN A 119 6.54 -0.01 -15.13
N ILE A 120 7.31 1.06 -15.10
CA ILE A 120 7.00 2.32 -15.80
C ILE A 120 7.12 2.13 -17.33
N THR A 121 8.07 1.32 -17.78
CA THR A 121 8.24 1.01 -19.20
C THR A 121 6.99 0.39 -19.81
N LYS A 122 6.41 -0.63 -19.16
CA LYS A 122 5.15 -1.24 -19.64
C LYS A 122 3.96 -0.27 -19.58
N LEU A 123 3.91 0.59 -18.58
CA LEU A 123 2.87 1.62 -18.49
C LEU A 123 3.00 2.62 -19.64
N SER A 124 4.21 3.05 -19.94
CA SER A 124 4.51 3.91 -21.09
C SER A 124 4.09 3.26 -22.42
N GLU A 125 4.49 2.02 -22.65
CA GLU A 125 4.11 1.25 -23.85
C GLU A 125 2.59 1.12 -24.00
N PHE A 126 1.88 0.86 -22.89
CA PHE A 126 0.43 0.76 -22.87
C PHE A 126 -0.24 2.09 -23.27
N LEU A 127 0.19 3.21 -22.70
CA LEU A 127 -0.39 4.53 -22.99
C LEU A 127 -0.05 4.99 -24.42
N LEU A 128 1.18 4.76 -24.88
CA LEU A 128 1.59 5.07 -26.26
C LEU A 128 0.79 4.25 -27.29
N GLY A 129 0.33 3.05 -26.92
CA GLY A 129 -0.58 2.25 -27.76
C GLY A 129 -1.95 2.90 -27.99
N TYR A 130 -2.32 3.91 -27.19
CA TYR A 130 -3.51 4.75 -27.36
C TYR A 130 -3.19 6.17 -27.85
N ASP A 131 -1.99 6.41 -28.38
CA ASP A 131 -1.50 7.72 -28.77
C ASP A 131 -1.53 8.76 -27.63
N LEU A 132 -1.43 8.29 -26.38
CA LEU A 132 -1.36 9.14 -25.22
C LEU A 132 0.10 9.45 -24.87
N GLU A 133 0.40 10.73 -24.71
CA GLU A 133 1.72 11.17 -24.26
C GLU A 133 1.94 10.71 -22.80
N PHE A 134 3.04 9.99 -22.57
CA PHE A 134 3.47 9.56 -21.24
C PHE A 134 4.64 10.43 -20.79
N ASP A 135 4.32 11.54 -20.14
CA ASP A 135 5.29 12.45 -19.55
C ASP A 135 4.83 12.90 -18.16
N PHE A 136 5.79 13.07 -17.26
CA PHE A 136 5.57 13.55 -15.89
C PHE A 136 6.84 14.21 -15.35
N ASP A 137 6.64 15.26 -14.55
CA ASP A 137 7.72 15.97 -13.86
C ASP A 137 8.14 15.22 -12.61
N GLU A 138 7.16 14.66 -11.89
CA GLU A 138 7.32 14.03 -10.59
C GLU A 138 6.60 12.69 -10.51
N ILE A 139 7.03 11.85 -9.56
CA ILE A 139 6.46 10.53 -9.34
C ILE A 139 6.18 10.32 -7.85
N ALA A 140 4.98 9.83 -7.52
CA ALA A 140 4.56 9.52 -6.17
C ALA A 140 3.96 8.11 -6.11
N ILE A 141 4.43 7.26 -5.20
CA ILE A 141 4.04 5.85 -5.16
C ILE A 141 3.70 5.43 -3.73
N ALA A 142 2.58 4.73 -3.60
CA ALA A 142 2.19 4.09 -2.36
C ALA A 142 2.30 2.57 -2.47
N VAL A 143 2.91 1.96 -1.46
CA VAL A 143 2.96 0.51 -1.24
C VAL A 143 2.77 0.23 0.24
N GLN A 144 2.15 -0.89 0.61
CA GLN A 144 2.12 -1.30 2.02
C GLN A 144 3.49 -1.86 2.40
N ASP A 145 4.14 -1.26 3.39
CA ASP A 145 5.42 -1.73 3.93
C ASP A 145 5.34 -1.79 5.46
N HIS A 146 5.43 -3.00 6.02
CA HIS A 146 5.43 -3.19 7.48
C HIS A 146 6.77 -2.83 8.11
N GLY A 147 7.82 -2.66 7.29
CA GLY A 147 9.19 -2.62 7.74
C GLY A 147 9.72 -4.01 8.10
N TYR A 148 11.03 -4.15 8.13
CA TYR A 148 11.71 -5.40 8.50
C TYR A 148 12.62 -5.19 9.71
N ASN A 149 12.52 -6.11 10.68
CA ASN A 149 13.42 -6.21 11.82
C ASN A 149 13.71 -7.70 12.12
N GLU A 150 14.98 -8.07 12.25
CA GLU A 150 15.37 -9.48 12.50
C GLU A 150 14.85 -10.04 13.83
N ASN A 151 14.65 -9.17 14.82
CA ASN A 151 14.37 -9.55 16.21
C ASN A 151 12.91 -9.28 16.62
N MET A 152 12.09 -8.73 15.74
CA MET A 152 10.71 -8.33 16.03
C MET A 152 9.77 -8.83 14.95
N GLY A 153 8.55 -9.20 15.32
CA GLY A 153 7.50 -9.55 14.36
C GLY A 153 6.99 -8.31 13.60
N ASP A 154 6.55 -8.51 12.37
CA ASP A 154 6.13 -7.43 11.46
C ASP A 154 5.07 -6.49 12.06
N ARG A 155 4.08 -7.05 12.79
CA ARG A 155 3.01 -6.26 13.43
C ARG A 155 3.55 -5.36 14.54
N ASP A 156 4.42 -5.92 15.39
CA ASP A 156 5.02 -5.19 16.51
C ASP A 156 5.93 -4.08 16.00
N PHE A 157 6.77 -4.38 15.01
CA PHE A 157 7.68 -3.42 14.41
C PHE A 157 6.93 -2.29 13.71
N ARG A 158 5.87 -2.61 12.95
CA ARG A 158 5.03 -1.59 12.29
C ARG A 158 4.46 -0.59 13.31
N PHE A 159 3.86 -1.10 14.40
CA PHE A 159 3.29 -0.23 15.43
C PHE A 159 4.34 0.46 16.29
N GLU A 160 5.55 -0.11 16.44
CA GLU A 160 6.67 0.62 17.02
C GLU A 160 7.01 1.86 16.18
N LYS A 161 7.11 1.72 14.85
CA LYS A 161 7.39 2.85 13.96
C LYS A 161 6.25 3.88 13.94
N PHE A 162 5.00 3.44 14.04
CA PHE A 162 3.88 4.37 14.19
C PHE A 162 3.98 5.16 15.51
N ARG A 163 4.27 4.50 16.63
CA ARG A 163 4.48 5.19 17.93
C ARG A 163 5.66 6.15 17.90
N GLU A 164 6.75 5.81 17.22
CA GLU A 164 7.90 6.70 17.07
C GLU A 164 7.53 7.96 16.27
N LYS A 165 6.73 7.83 15.23
CA LYS A 165 6.30 8.93 14.36
C LYS A 165 5.18 9.76 15.00
N LEU A 166 4.23 9.12 15.68
CA LEU A 166 3.05 9.72 16.30
C LEU A 166 3.28 10.03 17.79
N LYS A 167 4.41 10.67 18.15
CA LYS A 167 4.63 11.19 19.50
C LYS A 167 3.75 12.40 19.82
N GLU A 168 3.36 13.12 18.79
CA GLU A 168 2.42 14.22 18.80
C GLU A 168 1.52 14.15 17.55
N PRO A 169 0.35 14.82 17.55
CA PRO A 169 -0.52 14.82 16.40
C PRO A 169 0.14 15.44 15.16
N ILE A 170 0.23 14.67 14.08
CA ILE A 170 0.78 15.10 12.79
C ILE A 170 -0.23 14.88 11.67
N ARG A 171 0.00 15.52 10.53
CA ARG A 171 -0.83 15.34 9.34
C ARG A 171 -0.53 13.99 8.68
N PRO A 172 -1.50 13.33 8.02
CA PRO A 172 -1.26 12.08 7.29
C PRO A 172 -0.12 12.16 6.27
N GLU A 173 0.04 13.31 5.60
CA GLU A 173 1.06 13.58 4.59
C GLU A 173 2.48 13.42 5.14
N GLU A 174 2.68 13.67 6.42
CA GLU A 174 4.00 13.55 7.07
C GLU A 174 4.50 12.09 7.19
N PHE A 175 3.66 11.10 6.83
CA PHE A 175 4.10 9.70 6.68
C PHE A 175 4.74 9.41 5.32
N SER A 176 5.00 10.42 4.51
CA SER A 176 5.70 10.30 3.23
C SER A 176 7.21 10.46 3.37
N PHE A 177 7.94 9.95 2.37
CA PHE A 177 9.38 10.05 2.23
C PHE A 177 9.73 10.45 0.79
N LYS A 178 10.66 11.39 0.61
CA LYS A 178 11.24 11.71 -0.69
C LYS A 178 12.77 11.77 -0.55
N GLY A 179 13.46 10.74 -1.08
CA GLY A 179 14.92 10.63 -1.07
C GLY A 179 15.57 10.15 0.25
N ASN A 180 14.80 9.95 1.30
CA ASN A 180 15.31 9.58 2.62
C ASN A 180 14.50 8.44 3.28
N VAL A 181 14.07 7.47 2.46
CA VAL A 181 13.35 6.29 2.96
C VAL A 181 14.24 5.52 3.93
N PRO A 182 13.79 5.24 5.16
CA PRO A 182 14.54 4.40 6.10
C PRO A 182 14.80 3.00 5.56
N ASP A 183 15.98 2.44 5.83
CA ASP A 183 16.41 1.15 5.27
C ASP A 183 15.53 -0.03 5.70
N TYR A 184 14.84 0.09 6.83
CA TYR A 184 13.92 -0.95 7.28
C TYR A 184 12.63 -1.01 6.45
N TYR A 185 12.29 0.00 5.64
CA TYR A 185 11.20 -0.08 4.67
C TYR A 185 11.70 -0.70 3.37
N THR A 186 11.86 -2.02 3.41
CA THR A 186 12.53 -2.78 2.35
C THR A 186 11.79 -2.78 1.02
N ARG A 187 10.45 -2.76 1.05
CA ARG A 187 9.61 -2.69 -0.14
C ARG A 187 9.62 -1.29 -0.78
N MET A 188 9.55 -0.21 0.03
CA MET A 188 9.70 1.16 -0.48
C MET A 188 11.08 1.36 -1.12
N LYS A 189 12.14 0.84 -0.48
CA LYS A 189 13.49 0.82 -1.06
C LYS A 189 13.57 0.04 -2.38
N ALA A 190 12.83 -1.07 -2.49
CA ALA A 190 12.74 -1.82 -3.74
C ALA A 190 12.06 -1.00 -4.85
N VAL A 191 11.02 -0.23 -4.52
CA VAL A 191 10.38 0.70 -5.47
C VAL A 191 11.37 1.76 -5.97
N GLU A 192 12.18 2.37 -5.08
CA GLU A 192 13.25 3.30 -5.51
C GLU A 192 14.21 2.63 -6.52
N ARG A 193 14.61 1.38 -6.26
CA ARG A 193 15.48 0.64 -7.17
C ARG A 193 14.80 0.27 -8.49
N CYS A 194 13.52 -0.11 -8.47
CA CYS A 194 12.75 -0.35 -9.71
C CYS A 194 12.80 0.87 -10.64
N ILE A 195 12.49 2.06 -10.12
CA ILE A 195 12.49 3.32 -10.88
C ILE A 195 13.89 3.61 -11.47
N LYS A 196 14.91 3.48 -10.63
CA LYS A 196 16.29 3.70 -11.03
C LYS A 196 16.75 2.69 -12.10
N ASN A 197 16.38 1.43 -11.96
CA ASN A 197 16.74 0.35 -12.91
C ASN A 197 16.08 0.55 -14.29
N GLU A 198 14.94 1.25 -14.34
CA GLU A 198 14.30 1.66 -15.59
C GLU A 198 14.90 2.95 -16.20
N GLY A 199 15.96 3.49 -15.61
CA GLY A 199 16.67 4.67 -16.12
C GLY A 199 15.94 6.00 -15.86
N ILE A 200 14.99 6.02 -14.94
CA ILE A 200 14.24 7.23 -14.58
C ILE A 200 15.02 7.99 -13.50
N ASP A 201 15.52 9.17 -13.88
CA ASP A 201 16.29 10.05 -12.99
C ASP A 201 15.35 10.99 -12.21
N LYS A 202 14.48 10.39 -11.39
CA LYS A 202 13.56 11.10 -10.50
C LYS A 202 13.54 10.44 -9.13
N THR A 203 13.52 11.26 -8.09
CA THR A 203 13.37 10.79 -6.71
C THR A 203 11.89 10.67 -6.38
N PRO A 204 11.35 9.44 -6.21
CA PRO A 204 9.94 9.27 -5.92
C PRO A 204 9.57 9.80 -4.53
N LEU A 205 8.36 10.37 -4.40
CA LEU A 205 7.67 10.42 -3.13
C LEU A 205 7.11 9.03 -2.83
N LEU A 206 7.43 8.48 -1.66
CA LEU A 206 6.98 7.16 -1.21
C LEU A 206 6.14 7.28 0.05
N MET A 207 5.07 6.51 0.12
CA MET A 207 4.16 6.49 1.26
C MET A 207 3.59 5.09 1.48
N ASP A 208 3.21 4.77 2.71
CA ASP A 208 2.40 3.56 2.94
C ASP A 208 0.98 3.78 2.37
N THR A 209 0.44 2.80 1.63
CA THR A 209 -0.87 2.90 0.96
C THR A 209 -2.01 3.27 1.92
N LYS A 210 -1.91 2.89 3.21
CA LYS A 210 -2.92 3.24 4.21
C LYS A 210 -2.90 4.72 4.55
N PHE A 211 -1.71 5.32 4.66
CA PHE A 211 -1.60 6.77 4.89
C PHE A 211 -1.91 7.57 3.63
N ALA A 212 -1.57 7.07 2.44
CA ALA A 212 -2.00 7.68 1.18
C ALA A 212 -3.54 7.72 1.09
N SER A 213 -4.23 6.62 1.44
CA SER A 213 -5.69 6.58 1.51
C SER A 213 -6.25 7.54 2.57
N ILE A 214 -5.68 7.57 3.79
CA ILE A 214 -6.11 8.51 4.85
C ILE A 214 -5.90 9.95 4.41
N ALA A 215 -4.76 10.29 3.82
CA ALA A 215 -4.51 11.63 3.27
C ALA A 215 -5.56 11.99 2.21
N GLY A 216 -5.80 11.11 1.23
CA GLY A 216 -6.81 11.33 0.19
C GLY A 216 -8.22 11.55 0.75
N MET A 217 -8.59 10.81 1.80
CA MET A 217 -9.88 11.00 2.49
C MET A 217 -10.00 12.40 3.10
N CYS A 218 -8.91 12.98 3.61
CA CYS A 218 -8.94 14.34 4.16
C CYS A 218 -9.24 15.42 3.09
N TYR A 219 -8.99 15.13 1.82
CA TYR A 219 -9.31 16.03 0.69
C TYR A 219 -10.66 15.74 0.03
N ASP A 220 -11.45 14.79 0.55
CA ASP A 220 -12.85 14.62 0.16
C ASP A 220 -13.66 15.88 0.49
N GLU A 221 -14.60 16.24 -0.39
CA GLU A 221 -15.39 17.48 -0.24
C GLU A 221 -16.19 17.51 1.08
N THR A 222 -16.66 16.35 1.56
CA THR A 222 -17.35 16.24 2.85
C THR A 222 -16.36 16.35 3.99
N ALA A 223 -15.27 15.60 3.95
CA ALA A 223 -14.26 15.54 5.01
C ALA A 223 -13.58 16.89 5.23
N SER A 224 -13.28 17.64 4.16
CA SER A 224 -12.62 18.96 4.23
C SER A 224 -13.41 20.02 5.01
N LYS A 225 -14.70 19.80 5.24
CA LYS A 225 -15.59 20.68 6.00
C LYS A 225 -15.72 20.29 7.49
N LEU A 226 -15.12 19.14 7.89
CA LEU A 226 -15.19 18.61 9.23
C LEU A 226 -13.94 18.99 10.03
N ASN A 227 -14.15 19.25 11.33
CA ASN A 227 -13.03 19.48 12.24
C ASN A 227 -12.58 18.19 12.92
N SER A 228 -13.51 17.25 13.13
CA SER A 228 -13.27 16.04 13.91
C SER A 228 -14.02 14.85 13.30
N PHE A 229 -13.31 13.84 12.81
CA PHE A 229 -13.89 12.71 12.12
C PHE A 229 -12.99 11.47 12.22
N ILE A 230 -13.49 10.34 11.76
CA ILE A 230 -12.67 9.12 11.57
C ILE A 230 -12.48 8.90 10.07
N ALA A 231 -11.23 8.77 9.63
CA ALA A 231 -10.87 8.29 8.29
C ALA A 231 -10.58 6.79 8.39
N ILE A 232 -11.25 5.96 7.58
CA ILE A 232 -11.06 4.52 7.59
C ILE A 232 -10.94 3.93 6.19
N ASP A 233 -9.87 3.18 5.95
CA ASP A 233 -9.68 2.36 4.76
C ASP A 233 -9.97 0.89 5.08
N ILE A 234 -11.08 0.36 4.54
CA ILE A 234 -11.48 -1.04 4.70
C ILE A 234 -11.00 -1.82 3.46
N GLY A 235 -9.73 -2.23 3.52
CA GLY A 235 -9.06 -2.91 2.41
C GLY A 235 -9.40 -4.39 2.30
N ASN A 236 -8.86 -5.06 1.26
CA ASN A 236 -9.03 -6.51 1.06
C ASN A 236 -8.38 -7.35 2.16
N GLY A 237 -7.20 -6.95 2.64
CA GLY A 237 -6.44 -7.65 3.69
C GLY A 237 -6.56 -6.97 5.05
N HIS A 238 -6.35 -5.66 5.10
CA HIS A 238 -6.25 -4.88 6.32
C HIS A 238 -7.21 -3.69 6.31
N THR A 239 -7.76 -3.42 7.47
CA THR A 239 -8.53 -2.21 7.77
C THR A 239 -7.68 -1.31 8.66
N THR A 240 -7.48 -0.06 8.25
CA THR A 240 -6.76 0.95 9.03
C THR A 240 -7.67 2.15 9.24
N ALA A 241 -7.81 2.61 10.47
CA ALA A 241 -8.56 3.80 10.79
C ALA A 241 -7.71 4.78 11.61
N ALA A 242 -7.89 6.07 11.33
CA ALA A 242 -7.32 7.16 12.09
C ALA A 242 -8.44 8.10 12.57
N SER A 243 -8.41 8.49 13.83
CA SER A 243 -9.19 9.63 14.29
C SER A 243 -8.45 10.92 13.95
N ILE A 244 -9.14 11.83 13.30
CA ILE A 244 -8.61 13.09 12.81
C ILE A 244 -9.27 14.25 13.56
N GLU A 245 -8.47 15.20 14.03
CA GLU A 245 -8.94 16.47 14.56
C GLU A 245 -8.04 17.60 14.06
N ASN A 246 -8.65 18.65 13.50
CA ASN A 246 -7.94 19.78 12.88
C ASN A 246 -6.89 19.33 11.83
N GLY A 247 -7.22 18.35 11.02
CA GLY A 247 -6.37 17.79 9.95
C GLY A 247 -5.21 16.92 10.44
N LYS A 248 -5.15 16.59 11.75
CA LYS A 248 -4.07 15.81 12.35
C LYS A 248 -4.57 14.50 12.94
N ILE A 249 -3.78 13.44 12.79
CA ILE A 249 -4.04 12.13 13.38
C ILE A 249 -3.90 12.23 14.90
N GLN A 250 -4.94 11.84 15.63
CA GLN A 250 -4.99 11.80 17.08
C GLN A 250 -4.82 10.37 17.62
N ALA A 251 -5.33 9.39 16.88
CA ALA A 251 -5.15 7.98 17.18
C ALA A 251 -5.25 7.15 15.89
N ILE A 252 -4.70 5.93 15.91
CA ILE A 252 -4.71 4.99 14.80
C ILE A 252 -4.90 3.57 15.30
N PHE A 253 -5.64 2.73 14.55
CA PHE A 253 -5.59 1.28 14.71
C PHE A 253 -5.55 0.57 13.34
N GLU A 254 -5.02 -0.65 13.33
CA GLU A 254 -5.00 -1.51 12.15
C GLU A 254 -5.38 -2.95 12.53
N HIS A 255 -6.27 -3.55 11.71
CA HIS A 255 -6.79 -4.90 11.93
C HIS A 255 -6.89 -5.69 10.62
N HIS A 256 -6.94 -7.02 10.70
CA HIS A 256 -7.31 -7.83 9.54
C HIS A 256 -8.79 -7.66 9.20
N THR A 257 -9.10 -7.27 7.98
CA THR A 257 -10.48 -7.02 7.53
C THR A 257 -11.39 -8.24 7.70
N SER A 258 -10.86 -9.45 7.47
CA SER A 258 -11.62 -10.70 7.57
C SER A 258 -12.04 -11.06 9.01
N SER A 259 -11.42 -10.46 10.02
CA SER A 259 -11.73 -10.69 11.43
C SER A 259 -12.73 -9.69 11.99
N LEU A 260 -13.03 -8.62 11.25
CA LEU A 260 -13.96 -7.58 11.70
C LEU A 260 -15.41 -7.93 11.37
N THR A 261 -16.30 -7.75 12.36
CA THR A 261 -17.75 -7.69 12.18
C THR A 261 -18.23 -6.24 12.25
N PRO A 262 -19.46 -5.91 11.80
CA PRO A 262 -20.00 -4.56 11.94
C PRO A 262 -19.97 -4.08 13.41
N GLU A 263 -20.29 -4.96 14.36
CA GLU A 263 -20.35 -4.64 15.79
C GLU A 263 -18.94 -4.38 16.35
N SER A 264 -17.96 -5.24 16.03
CA SER A 264 -16.58 -5.04 16.48
C SER A 264 -15.97 -3.79 15.86
N LEU A 265 -16.23 -3.54 14.56
CA LEU A 265 -15.78 -2.33 13.88
C LEU A 265 -16.35 -1.08 14.55
N GLU A 266 -17.68 -1.01 14.76
CA GLU A 266 -18.31 0.12 15.41
C GLU A 266 -17.73 0.38 16.81
N ASN A 267 -17.50 -0.68 17.59
CA ASN A 267 -16.90 -0.59 18.92
C ASN A 267 -15.47 -0.04 18.86
N TYR A 268 -14.62 -0.57 17.94
CA TYR A 268 -13.25 -0.07 17.76
C TYR A 268 -13.21 1.40 17.35
N LEU A 269 -14.09 1.84 16.43
CA LEU A 269 -14.13 3.23 15.99
C LEU A 269 -14.56 4.19 17.11
N LYS A 270 -15.55 3.83 17.93
CA LYS A 270 -15.95 4.62 19.10
C LYS A 270 -14.81 4.72 20.12
N ARG A 271 -14.18 3.60 20.45
CA ARG A 271 -13.05 3.56 21.37
C ARG A 271 -11.83 4.30 20.88
N LEU A 272 -11.59 4.29 19.53
CA LEU A 272 -10.55 5.08 18.89
C LEU A 272 -10.80 6.58 19.09
N ALA A 273 -12.02 7.03 18.83
CA ALA A 273 -12.42 8.42 19.01
C ALA A 273 -12.33 8.87 20.48
N ASP A 274 -12.79 8.02 21.41
CA ASP A 274 -12.73 8.28 22.85
C ASP A 274 -11.29 8.20 23.43
N GLY A 275 -10.33 7.76 22.62
CA GLY A 275 -8.92 7.63 23.03
C GLY A 275 -8.67 6.51 24.05
N VAL A 276 -9.56 5.53 24.12
CA VAL A 276 -9.49 4.41 25.09
C VAL A 276 -9.18 3.05 24.47
N ILE A 277 -9.01 2.99 23.14
CA ILE A 277 -8.54 1.79 22.47
C ILE A 277 -7.09 1.49 22.88
N THR A 278 -6.76 0.22 23.10
CA THR A 278 -5.42 -0.19 23.50
C THR A 278 -4.75 -1.05 22.42
N ASN A 279 -3.44 -0.98 22.34
CA ASN A 279 -2.67 -1.86 21.46
C ASN A 279 -2.91 -3.34 21.78
N GLU A 280 -2.98 -3.67 23.07
CA GLU A 280 -3.13 -5.05 23.55
C GLU A 280 -4.46 -5.67 23.13
N GLU A 281 -5.59 -4.92 23.24
CA GLU A 281 -6.89 -5.45 22.83
C GLU A 281 -6.97 -5.75 21.34
N VAL A 282 -6.42 -4.85 20.48
CA VAL A 282 -6.40 -5.05 19.03
C VAL A 282 -5.46 -6.20 18.65
N TYR A 283 -4.30 -6.26 19.29
CA TYR A 283 -3.30 -7.31 19.03
C TYR A 283 -3.81 -8.70 19.43
N ASN A 284 -4.48 -8.82 20.61
CA ASN A 284 -5.04 -10.07 21.11
C ASN A 284 -6.24 -10.55 20.28
N ASP A 285 -6.95 -9.63 19.61
CA ASP A 285 -8.00 -9.94 18.63
C ASP A 285 -7.43 -10.21 17.23
N HIS A 286 -6.15 -10.57 17.15
CA HIS A 286 -5.40 -10.85 15.92
C HIS A 286 -5.20 -9.64 14.98
N GLY A 287 -5.47 -8.41 15.43
CA GLY A 287 -5.15 -7.19 14.71
C GLY A 287 -3.66 -6.86 14.76
N HIS A 288 -3.28 -5.77 14.11
CA HIS A 288 -1.88 -5.30 14.12
C HIS A 288 -1.56 -4.48 15.36
N GLY A 289 -2.51 -3.67 15.84
CA GLY A 289 -2.37 -2.86 17.03
C GLY A 289 -3.13 -1.54 16.96
N ALA A 290 -2.91 -0.73 17.98
CA ALA A 290 -3.43 0.63 18.10
C ALA A 290 -2.41 1.56 18.76
N HIS A 291 -2.55 2.86 18.48
CA HIS A 291 -1.81 3.91 19.16
C HIS A 291 -2.69 5.14 19.34
N VAL A 292 -2.71 5.69 20.52
CA VAL A 292 -3.51 6.87 20.89
C VAL A 292 -2.59 7.96 21.40
N ILE A 293 -2.78 9.17 20.87
CA ILE A 293 -2.15 10.40 21.37
C ILE A 293 -3.18 11.16 22.20
N ASN A 294 -4.34 11.45 21.59
CA ASN A 294 -5.45 12.15 22.23
C ASN A 294 -6.79 11.56 21.80
N PRO A 295 -7.86 11.69 22.60
CA PRO A 295 -9.22 11.55 22.10
C PRO A 295 -9.55 12.69 21.14
N ILE A 296 -10.56 12.49 20.28
CA ILE A 296 -11.17 13.58 19.51
C ILE A 296 -12.42 14.11 20.19
N SER A 297 -12.81 15.35 19.89
CA SER A 297 -13.94 16.01 20.53
C SER A 297 -15.29 15.32 20.27
N LYS A 298 -15.48 14.78 19.07
CA LYS A 298 -16.65 14.00 18.64
C LYS A 298 -16.38 13.28 17.31
N ILE A 299 -17.18 12.29 16.97
CA ILE A 299 -17.26 11.74 15.61
C ILE A 299 -18.32 12.53 14.85
N GLU A 300 -17.91 13.55 14.06
CA GLU A 300 -18.85 14.25 13.20
C GLU A 300 -19.33 13.35 12.07
N LYS A 301 -18.44 12.52 11.53
CA LYS A 301 -18.71 11.55 10.49
C LYS A 301 -17.58 10.50 10.42
N VAL A 302 -17.88 9.33 9.86
CA VAL A 302 -16.86 8.34 9.46
C VAL A 302 -16.68 8.44 7.94
N ILE A 303 -15.49 8.81 7.51
CA ILE A 303 -15.10 8.90 6.09
C ILE A 303 -14.46 7.58 5.69
N VAL A 304 -15.02 6.90 4.70
CA VAL A 304 -14.72 5.50 4.40
C VAL A 304 -14.19 5.33 2.99
N SER A 305 -13.09 4.62 2.86
CA SER A 305 -12.50 4.17 1.60
C SER A 305 -12.31 2.64 1.60
N GLY A 306 -11.84 2.10 0.50
CA GLY A 306 -11.47 0.70 0.34
C GLY A 306 -12.55 -0.19 -0.26
N PRO A 307 -12.15 -1.37 -0.80
CA PRO A 307 -13.04 -2.27 -1.53
C PRO A 307 -14.05 -3.02 -0.65
N LYS A 308 -13.84 -3.06 0.68
CA LYS A 308 -14.74 -3.68 1.66
C LYS A 308 -15.56 -2.66 2.47
N ARG A 309 -15.62 -1.41 1.99
CA ARG A 309 -16.32 -0.29 2.66
C ARG A 309 -17.78 -0.54 3.02
N GLU A 310 -18.47 -1.47 2.33
CA GLU A 310 -19.84 -1.89 2.67
C GLU A 310 -19.99 -2.42 4.12
N LEU A 311 -18.87 -2.78 4.77
CA LEU A 311 -18.90 -3.20 6.18
C LEU A 311 -19.41 -2.09 7.10
N ILE A 312 -19.08 -0.82 6.81
CA ILE A 312 -19.51 0.33 7.59
C ILE A 312 -21.02 0.56 7.51
N GLU A 313 -21.65 0.24 6.38
CA GLU A 313 -23.08 0.44 6.15
C GLU A 313 -23.97 -0.37 7.09
N LYS A 314 -23.38 -1.40 7.71
CA LYS A 314 -24.06 -2.29 8.68
C LYS A 314 -23.85 -1.84 10.12
N THR A 315 -23.17 -0.71 10.35
CA THR A 315 -23.00 -0.08 11.66
C THR A 315 -24.06 1.00 11.89
N ASN A 316 -24.16 1.52 13.12
CA ASN A 316 -25.04 2.65 13.45
C ASN A 316 -24.32 4.01 13.40
N LEU A 317 -23.13 4.06 12.80
CA LEU A 317 -22.35 5.30 12.68
C LEU A 317 -22.86 6.14 11.50
N ASP A 318 -22.73 7.46 11.59
CA ASP A 318 -22.92 8.34 10.44
C ASP A 318 -21.67 8.30 9.56
N TRP A 319 -21.79 7.82 8.33
CA TRP A 319 -20.67 7.58 7.43
C TRP A 319 -20.86 8.25 6.06
N HIS A 320 -19.74 8.42 5.37
CA HIS A 320 -19.67 8.91 4.00
C HIS A 320 -18.59 8.15 3.23
N HIS A 321 -18.91 7.67 2.03
CA HIS A 321 -17.92 7.09 1.15
C HIS A 321 -17.06 8.19 0.55
N ALA A 322 -15.77 8.17 0.83
CA ALA A 322 -14.82 9.12 0.26
C ALA A 322 -14.78 8.99 -1.26
N CYS A 323 -14.85 10.12 -1.91
CA CYS A 323 -14.85 10.23 -3.37
C CYS A 323 -14.04 11.47 -3.81
N PRO A 324 -12.80 11.62 -3.35
CA PRO A 324 -11.99 12.77 -3.69
C PRO A 324 -11.80 12.82 -5.21
N GLY A 325 -11.95 14.03 -5.82
CA GLY A 325 -11.90 14.19 -7.27
C GLY A 325 -12.95 13.38 -8.03
N GLY A 326 -14.10 13.07 -7.39
CA GLY A 326 -15.22 12.38 -8.02
C GLY A 326 -15.04 10.88 -8.23
N ASP A 327 -13.97 10.26 -7.71
CA ASP A 327 -13.65 8.85 -7.96
C ASP A 327 -13.17 8.11 -6.70
N VAL A 328 -13.95 7.12 -6.26
CA VAL A 328 -13.65 6.32 -5.07
C VAL A 328 -12.37 5.49 -5.20
N MET A 329 -11.97 5.10 -6.41
CA MET A 329 -10.77 4.30 -6.66
C MET A 329 -9.50 5.14 -6.56
N MET A 330 -9.60 6.44 -6.74
CA MET A 330 -8.44 7.35 -6.76
C MET A 330 -8.09 7.94 -5.39
N THR A 331 -8.68 7.44 -4.31
CA THR A 331 -8.43 8.00 -2.96
C THR A 331 -6.95 7.98 -2.60
N GLY A 332 -6.24 6.87 -2.81
CA GLY A 332 -4.80 6.76 -2.52
C GLY A 332 -3.94 7.63 -3.45
N THR A 333 -4.21 7.63 -4.75
CA THR A 333 -3.48 8.46 -5.72
C THR A 333 -3.67 9.95 -5.48
N ILE A 334 -4.88 10.38 -5.13
CA ILE A 334 -5.14 11.78 -4.76
C ILE A 334 -4.41 12.15 -3.48
N GLY A 335 -4.39 11.24 -2.49
CA GLY A 335 -3.59 11.44 -1.28
C GLY A 335 -2.12 11.66 -1.58
N LEU A 336 -1.54 10.88 -2.50
CA LEU A 336 -0.15 11.05 -2.96
C LEU A 336 0.08 12.40 -3.65
N ILE A 337 -0.81 12.81 -4.56
CA ILE A 337 -0.71 14.08 -5.28
C ILE A 337 -0.78 15.23 -4.28
N LYS A 338 -1.78 15.22 -3.39
CA LYS A 338 -1.96 16.27 -2.39
C LYS A 338 -0.81 16.33 -1.39
N THR A 339 -0.29 15.17 -0.99
CA THR A 339 0.92 15.10 -0.16
C THR A 339 2.11 15.77 -0.86
N PHE A 340 2.27 15.52 -2.17
CA PHE A 340 3.34 16.14 -2.95
C PHE A 340 3.16 17.67 -3.01
N GLU A 341 1.96 18.13 -3.37
CA GLU A 341 1.64 19.57 -3.44
C GLU A 341 1.88 20.29 -2.10
N GLU A 342 1.45 19.71 -0.98
CA GLU A 342 1.55 20.32 0.35
C GLU A 342 2.96 20.38 0.92
N LEU A 343 3.83 19.41 0.60
CA LEU A 343 5.14 19.30 1.23
C LEU A 343 6.31 19.71 0.33
N TYR A 344 6.12 19.75 -0.99
CA TYR A 344 7.23 19.89 -1.95
C TYR A 344 6.98 20.95 -3.03
N VAL A 345 5.83 21.61 -3.08
CA VAL A 345 5.52 22.76 -3.91
C VAL A 345 5.35 24.03 -3.07
#